data_714f0164bbb45bbc3aa93d6ab1a1ebea
#
_entry.id   714f0164bbb45bbc3aa93d6ab1a1ebea
#
_cell.length_a   1.000
_cell.length_b   1.000
_cell.length_c   1.000
_cell.angle_alpha   90.00
_cell.angle_beta   90.00
_cell.angle_gamma   90.00
#
_symmetry.space_group_name_H-M   'P 1'
#
loop_
_entity.id
_entity.type
_entity.pdbx_description
1 polymer ?
#
loop_
_entity_poly.entity_id
_entity_poly.type
_entity_poly.pdbx_seq_one_letter_code
_entity_poly.pdbx_strand_id
1 'polypeptide(L)'
;MAFVEVIRRSMRPEEWTDLRYSWIKRSLIKTKYEITDLKIRDAFQTGENEYTYTSDYRPLRTGDMYFSPDGTVFIQGHALIPEELKGKEIWFTLHTAAEMIVKINGRYAGGIDPNRDRILVNPWLDENSSELFIEIEGYNRSKPDDERNPDAIASRGCRQIFEGAYLAEINQPLLSLFYDLTILLDIAKSSHFDEDYRVFLNRELNHALNLVDFDTWEGVETALSYIETHIYQNTDFCSSGNVALVGHSHLDIAYYWRRIHVVHKNARTILIQMRLMDQYPDFKYAHTQPYTYELLAEYYPELFKELKEKIHSGQFEPVGAMYVEPDCNIPAAESLIRQCLYGQLYYREAFGITVDNAWLPDVFGNSWILPQILKKSGVDYFVSNKMSTWNDTNRFPHNNFLWKGIDGTRIYACVPPTHFITWNMPSQIQENWDAYQDKETGGQTLSMFGYGDGGSGVTEEMVELMHRFDKLSIMPKTEHMRADEFLHRNLKENNQLETWDRQADT
;
A
#
# COMPACT_ATOMS: atom_id res chain seq x y z
N MET A 1 -29.60 20.71 18.67
CA MET A 1 -30.32 21.23 17.48
C MET A 1 -29.94 22.67 17.12
N ALA A 2 -30.08 23.67 17.97
CA ALA A 2 -29.83 25.10 17.60
C ALA A 2 -28.34 25.36 17.16
N PHE A 3 -27.36 24.75 17.78
CA PHE A 3 -25.95 24.97 17.46
C PHE A 3 -25.55 24.37 16.08
N VAL A 4 -26.06 23.19 15.76
CA VAL A 4 -25.84 22.52 14.46
C VAL A 4 -26.51 23.31 13.33
N GLU A 5 -27.67 23.90 13.58
CA GLU A 5 -28.40 24.69 12.58
C GLU A 5 -27.72 26.06 12.31
N VAL A 6 -27.08 26.64 13.31
CA VAL A 6 -26.29 27.88 13.14
C VAL A 6 -25.00 27.60 12.33
N ILE A 7 -24.33 26.45 12.57
CA ILE A 7 -23.17 26.04 11.79
C ILE A 7 -23.56 25.78 10.32
N ARG A 8 -24.67 25.07 10.06
CA ARG A 8 -25.20 24.85 8.70
C ARG A 8 -25.40 26.14 7.90
N ARG A 9 -25.81 27.20 8.53
CA ARG A 9 -26.09 28.51 7.86
C ARG A 9 -24.83 29.34 7.59
N SER A 10 -23.74 29.08 8.28
CA SER A 10 -22.50 29.87 8.18
C SER A 10 -21.38 29.20 7.37
N MET A 11 -21.45 27.88 7.14
CA MET A 11 -20.44 27.13 6.39
C MET A 11 -20.79 27.05 4.90
N ARG A 12 -19.77 27.11 4.05
CA ARG A 12 -19.93 26.78 2.63
C ARG A 12 -20.30 25.32 2.45
N PRO A 13 -21.00 24.94 1.37
CA PRO A 13 -21.38 23.54 1.12
C PRO A 13 -20.20 22.55 1.20
N GLU A 14 -19.04 22.92 0.66
CA GLU A 14 -17.82 22.10 0.68
C GLU A 14 -17.32 21.86 2.11
N GLU A 15 -17.25 22.91 2.93
CA GLU A 15 -16.83 22.82 4.34
C GLU A 15 -17.78 21.94 5.15
N TRP A 16 -19.07 22.02 4.84
CA TRP A 16 -20.09 21.18 5.46
C TRP A 16 -19.96 19.71 5.05
N THR A 17 -19.64 19.45 3.78
CA THR A 17 -19.39 18.10 3.28
C THR A 17 -18.15 17.49 3.93
N ASP A 18 -17.06 18.24 4.07
CA ASP A 18 -15.85 17.80 4.75
C ASP A 18 -16.07 17.45 6.22
N LEU A 19 -16.87 18.25 6.92
CA LEU A 19 -17.20 17.97 8.31
C LEU A 19 -18.00 16.65 8.44
N ARG A 20 -19.01 16.45 7.59
CA ARG A 20 -19.80 15.22 7.55
C ARG A 20 -18.96 13.99 7.19
N TYR A 21 -18.05 14.11 6.23
CA TYR A 21 -17.09 13.07 5.92
C TYR A 21 -16.23 12.69 7.15
N SER A 22 -15.78 13.70 7.91
CA SER A 22 -15.02 13.44 9.14
C SER A 22 -15.83 12.72 10.23
N TRP A 23 -17.14 12.98 10.31
CA TRP A 23 -18.03 12.26 11.23
C TRP A 23 -18.23 10.81 10.80
N ILE A 24 -18.44 10.55 9.49
CA ILE A 24 -18.53 9.21 8.93
C ILE A 24 -17.26 8.41 9.29
N LYS A 25 -16.08 8.97 9.00
CA LYS A 25 -14.80 8.32 9.30
C LYS A 25 -14.63 7.90 10.76
N ARG A 26 -15.14 8.71 11.70
CA ARG A 26 -15.07 8.41 13.14
C ARG A 26 -16.13 7.43 13.62
N SER A 27 -17.14 7.14 12.81
CA SER A 27 -18.29 6.32 13.18
C SER A 27 -18.36 4.98 12.44
N LEU A 28 -17.28 4.59 11.76
CA LEU A 28 -17.21 3.32 11.01
C LEU A 28 -17.37 2.10 11.92
N ILE A 29 -16.93 2.19 13.18
CA ILE A 29 -17.12 1.13 14.17
C ILE A 29 -18.54 1.26 14.74
N LYS A 30 -19.37 0.24 14.51
CA LYS A 30 -20.76 0.17 15.00
C LYS A 30 -20.82 -0.21 16.47
N THR A 31 -20.07 -1.24 16.85
CA THR A 31 -19.91 -1.71 18.23
C THR A 31 -18.50 -2.19 18.46
N LYS A 32 -17.99 -2.03 19.68
CA LYS A 32 -16.69 -2.55 20.07
C LYS A 32 -16.67 -3.02 21.53
N TYR A 33 -15.89 -4.07 21.78
CA TYR A 33 -15.73 -4.70 23.08
C TYR A 33 -14.24 -4.77 23.41
N GLU A 34 -13.86 -4.17 24.53
CA GLU A 34 -12.46 -4.10 24.96
C GLU A 34 -11.92 -5.47 25.37
N ILE A 35 -10.73 -5.80 24.92
CA ILE A 35 -9.98 -6.98 25.30
C ILE A 35 -9.14 -6.63 26.53
N THR A 36 -9.54 -7.13 27.69
CA THR A 36 -8.95 -6.75 28.99
C THR A 36 -7.90 -7.73 29.50
N ASP A 37 -7.85 -8.97 29.00
CA ASP A 37 -6.85 -9.98 29.37
C ASP A 37 -5.64 -9.95 28.44
N LEU A 38 -4.94 -8.81 28.40
CA LEU A 38 -3.71 -8.66 27.65
C LEU A 38 -2.51 -8.53 28.59
N LYS A 39 -1.40 -9.15 28.19
CA LYS A 39 -0.10 -9.04 28.86
C LYS A 39 0.96 -8.64 27.84
N ILE A 40 1.92 -7.84 28.28
CA ILE A 40 3.01 -7.34 27.47
C ILE A 40 4.36 -7.67 28.10
N ARG A 41 5.35 -7.96 27.27
CA ARG A 41 6.75 -8.11 27.62
C ARG A 41 7.60 -7.27 26.67
N ASP A 42 8.53 -6.51 27.25
CA ASP A 42 9.44 -5.65 26.49
C ASP A 42 10.72 -6.40 26.09
N ALA A 43 11.27 -6.07 24.93
CA ALA A 43 12.49 -6.64 24.40
C ALA A 43 13.24 -5.66 23.49
N PHE A 44 14.50 -5.98 23.19
CA PHE A 44 15.25 -5.37 22.09
C PHE A 44 15.72 -6.47 21.14
N GLN A 45 15.63 -6.18 19.84
CA GLN A 45 16.17 -7.07 18.82
C GLN A 45 17.69 -6.93 18.76
N THR A 46 18.40 -8.03 19.01
CA THR A 46 19.87 -8.10 19.07
C THR A 46 20.51 -8.75 17.85
N GLY A 47 19.73 -9.56 17.14
CA GLY A 47 20.10 -10.22 15.89
C GLY A 47 18.89 -10.42 14.99
N GLU A 48 19.06 -11.11 13.89
CA GLU A 48 17.97 -11.49 12.99
C GLU A 48 17.04 -12.49 13.72
N ASN A 49 15.82 -12.05 14.03
CA ASN A 49 14.86 -12.81 14.83
C ASN A 49 15.38 -13.24 16.25
N GLU A 50 16.38 -12.52 16.78
CA GLU A 50 16.93 -12.75 18.11
C GLU A 50 16.60 -11.56 19.03
N TYR A 51 16.17 -11.86 20.28
CA TYR A 51 15.67 -10.85 21.20
C TYR A 51 16.30 -10.98 22.59
N THR A 52 16.65 -9.84 23.16
CA THR A 52 16.96 -9.74 24.60
C THR A 52 15.75 -9.15 25.32
N TYR A 53 15.11 -9.95 26.16
CA TYR A 53 13.96 -9.53 26.95
C TYR A 53 14.40 -8.66 28.11
N THR A 54 13.71 -7.53 28.31
CA THR A 54 14.02 -6.55 29.36
C THR A 54 13.00 -6.54 30.50
N SER A 55 11.91 -7.28 30.33
CA SER A 55 10.89 -7.48 31.38
C SER A 55 10.27 -8.88 31.30
N ASP A 56 9.62 -9.30 32.37
CA ASP A 56 8.66 -10.39 32.36
C ASP A 56 7.31 -9.89 31.78
N TYR A 57 6.38 -10.81 31.51
CA TYR A 57 5.02 -10.46 31.15
C TYR A 57 4.31 -9.75 32.28
N ARG A 58 3.74 -8.58 31.98
CA ARG A 58 2.93 -7.77 32.90
C ARG A 58 1.58 -7.45 32.25
N PRO A 59 0.52 -7.20 33.01
CA PRO A 59 -0.75 -6.74 32.44
C PRO A 59 -0.56 -5.50 31.58
N LEU A 60 -1.29 -5.43 30.47
CA LEU A 60 -1.37 -4.27 29.58
C LEU A 60 -2.81 -3.71 29.64
N ARG A 61 -2.95 -2.45 30.02
CA ARG A 61 -4.24 -1.79 30.19
C ARG A 61 -4.32 -0.53 29.37
N THR A 62 -5.51 -0.17 28.94
CA THR A 62 -5.77 1.13 28.28
C THR A 62 -5.26 2.27 29.16
N GLY A 63 -4.47 3.16 28.55
CA GLY A 63 -3.75 4.24 29.23
C GLY A 63 -2.32 3.94 29.64
N ASP A 64 -1.87 2.68 29.60
CA ASP A 64 -0.50 2.34 29.88
C ASP A 64 0.45 2.86 28.80
N MET A 65 1.62 3.31 29.22
CA MET A 65 2.71 3.61 28.30
C MET A 65 3.44 2.32 27.92
N TYR A 66 3.61 2.11 26.64
CA TYR A 66 4.31 0.93 26.10
C TYR A 66 5.27 1.35 24.96
N PHE A 67 6.09 0.44 24.50
CA PHE A 67 7.20 0.65 23.57
C PHE A 67 8.28 1.62 24.05
N SER A 68 9.51 1.16 24.00
CA SER A 68 10.70 2.01 24.00
C SER A 68 11.05 2.42 22.56
N PRO A 69 11.74 3.54 22.35
CA PRO A 69 12.34 3.82 21.05
C PRO A 69 13.23 2.66 20.60
N ASP A 70 13.11 2.24 19.35
CA ASP A 70 13.82 1.08 18.78
C ASP A 70 13.55 -0.26 19.51
N GLY A 71 12.47 -0.30 20.28
CA GLY A 71 12.09 -1.45 21.12
C GLY A 71 11.15 -2.40 20.41
N THR A 72 11.17 -3.64 20.86
CA THR A 72 10.22 -4.68 20.48
C THR A 72 9.33 -5.00 21.67
N VAL A 73 8.06 -5.31 21.41
CA VAL A 73 7.14 -5.84 22.43
C VAL A 73 6.51 -7.13 21.95
N PHE A 74 6.25 -8.02 22.90
CA PHE A 74 5.42 -9.20 22.73
C PHE A 74 4.17 -9.02 23.56
N ILE A 75 3.00 -9.05 22.91
CA ILE A 75 1.69 -8.95 23.57
C ILE A 75 0.98 -10.27 23.38
N GLN A 76 0.33 -10.78 24.42
CA GLN A 76 -0.50 -11.96 24.34
C GLN A 76 -1.69 -11.87 25.27
N GLY A 77 -2.79 -12.55 24.92
CA GLY A 77 -3.94 -12.64 25.80
C GLY A 77 -5.13 -13.31 25.14
N HIS A 78 -6.18 -13.44 25.93
CA HIS A 78 -7.44 -14.07 25.52
C HIS A 78 -8.51 -13.02 25.32
N ALA A 79 -9.36 -13.24 24.33
CA ALA A 79 -10.54 -12.43 24.06
C ALA A 79 -11.78 -13.32 23.96
N LEU A 80 -12.76 -13.08 24.81
CA LEU A 80 -14.07 -13.70 24.70
C LEU A 80 -14.85 -13.04 23.55
N ILE A 81 -15.50 -13.85 22.71
CA ILE A 81 -16.35 -13.35 21.64
C ILE A 81 -17.74 -13.04 22.24
N PRO A 82 -18.12 -11.75 22.26
CA PRO A 82 -19.45 -11.35 22.75
C PRO A 82 -20.59 -12.01 21.95
N GLU A 83 -21.68 -12.33 22.61
CA GLU A 83 -22.87 -12.93 21.95
C GLU A 83 -23.38 -12.05 20.81
N GLU A 84 -23.31 -10.73 20.96
CA GLU A 84 -23.76 -9.75 19.99
C GLU A 84 -22.93 -9.74 18.71
N LEU A 85 -21.70 -10.30 18.73
CA LEU A 85 -20.81 -10.42 17.57
C LEU A 85 -20.90 -11.81 16.91
N LYS A 86 -21.52 -12.78 17.54
CA LYS A 86 -21.65 -14.12 16.95
C LYS A 86 -22.43 -14.10 15.63
N GLY A 87 -21.89 -14.75 14.62
CA GLY A 87 -22.49 -14.82 13.29
C GLY A 87 -22.31 -13.55 12.44
N LYS A 88 -21.53 -12.58 12.92
CA LYS A 88 -21.15 -11.36 12.18
C LYS A 88 -19.70 -11.39 11.74
N GLU A 89 -19.31 -10.43 10.92
CA GLU A 89 -17.90 -10.11 10.70
C GLU A 89 -17.32 -9.44 11.92
N ILE A 90 -16.28 -10.06 12.47
CA ILE A 90 -15.59 -9.60 13.68
C ILE A 90 -14.22 -9.07 13.28
N TRP A 91 -13.93 -7.86 13.72
CA TRP A 91 -12.65 -7.21 13.49
C TRP A 91 -11.89 -7.06 14.81
N PHE A 92 -10.64 -7.52 14.82
CA PHE A 92 -9.68 -7.12 15.85
C PHE A 92 -9.16 -5.74 15.50
N THR A 93 -9.28 -4.77 16.39
CA THR A 93 -8.82 -3.39 16.16
C THR A 93 -7.83 -2.97 17.24
N LEU A 94 -6.73 -2.33 16.79
CA LEU A 94 -5.71 -1.75 17.65
C LEU A 94 -5.05 -0.59 16.93
N HIS A 95 -5.07 0.60 17.54
CA HIS A 95 -4.39 1.77 17.00
C HIS A 95 -2.97 1.88 17.54
N THR A 96 -1.99 2.08 16.66
CA THR A 96 -0.57 2.17 17.01
C THR A 96 0.23 2.94 15.96
N ALA A 97 1.33 3.58 16.38
CA ALA A 97 2.34 4.09 15.46
C ALA A 97 3.49 3.09 15.22
N ALA A 98 3.42 1.90 15.82
CA ALA A 98 4.39 0.81 15.64
C ALA A 98 3.97 -0.15 14.52
N GLU A 99 4.81 -1.11 14.23
CA GLU A 99 4.62 -2.15 13.22
C GLU A 99 4.43 -3.49 13.90
N MET A 100 3.31 -4.17 13.67
CA MET A 100 2.93 -5.37 14.39
C MET A 100 2.59 -6.52 13.46
N ILE A 101 3.07 -7.71 13.79
CA ILE A 101 2.57 -9.00 13.26
C ILE A 101 1.62 -9.58 14.28
N VAL A 102 0.44 -9.99 13.85
CA VAL A 102 -0.63 -10.53 14.70
C VAL A 102 -0.90 -11.98 14.34
N LYS A 103 -0.90 -12.83 15.36
CA LYS A 103 -1.42 -14.19 15.28
C LYS A 103 -2.73 -14.30 16.06
N ILE A 104 -3.66 -15.08 15.52
CA ILE A 104 -4.90 -15.49 16.19
C ILE A 104 -4.93 -17.01 16.21
N ASN A 105 -5.11 -17.58 17.40
CA ASN A 105 -5.07 -19.03 17.62
C ASN A 105 -3.82 -19.69 17.02
N GLY A 106 -2.64 -19.06 17.20
CA GLY A 106 -1.36 -19.52 16.70
C GLY A 106 -1.11 -19.35 15.20
N ARG A 107 -2.07 -18.86 14.42
CA ARG A 107 -1.99 -18.65 12.96
C ARG A 107 -1.73 -17.18 12.63
N TYR A 108 -0.90 -16.88 11.62
CA TYR A 108 -0.59 -15.53 11.17
C TYR A 108 -1.83 -14.87 10.55
N ALA A 109 -2.49 -13.99 11.28
CA ALA A 109 -3.76 -13.40 10.90
C ALA A 109 -3.61 -12.11 10.08
N GLY A 110 -2.56 -11.33 10.32
CA GLY A 110 -2.34 -10.08 9.60
C GLY A 110 -1.28 -9.21 10.26
N GLY A 111 -1.17 -7.98 9.78
CA GLY A 111 -0.31 -6.96 10.35
C GLY A 111 -1.09 -5.68 10.67
N ILE A 112 -0.64 -4.98 11.70
CA ILE A 112 -1.13 -3.65 12.09
C ILE A 112 0.06 -2.69 12.01
N ASP A 113 -0.18 -1.51 11.49
CA ASP A 113 0.79 -0.44 11.37
C ASP A 113 0.07 0.94 11.32
N PRO A 114 0.77 2.08 11.23
CA PRO A 114 0.11 3.39 11.17
C PRO A 114 -0.93 3.57 10.06
N ASN A 115 -0.91 2.70 9.05
CA ASN A 115 -1.83 2.75 7.90
C ASN A 115 -2.96 1.73 8.01
N ARG A 116 -2.93 0.83 9.02
CA ARG A 116 -3.90 -0.27 9.22
C ARG A 116 -4.09 -0.52 10.70
N ASP A 117 -5.31 -0.39 11.15
CA ASP A 117 -5.69 -0.53 12.56
C ASP A 117 -6.60 -1.73 12.83
N ARG A 118 -6.86 -2.60 11.83
CA ARG A 118 -7.81 -3.71 11.97
C ARG A 118 -7.43 -4.96 11.18
N ILE A 119 -7.89 -6.11 11.67
CA ILE A 119 -7.73 -7.44 11.06
C ILE A 119 -9.05 -8.19 11.16
N LEU A 120 -9.52 -8.81 10.06
CA LEU A 120 -10.69 -9.68 10.06
C LEU A 120 -10.39 -10.97 10.84
N VAL A 121 -11.20 -11.27 11.85
CA VAL A 121 -10.99 -12.39 12.79
C VAL A 121 -11.59 -13.70 12.29
N ASN A 122 -12.72 -13.63 11.58
CA ASN A 122 -13.53 -14.81 11.23
C ASN A 122 -12.76 -15.97 10.58
N PRO A 123 -11.78 -15.77 9.66
CA PRO A 123 -11.03 -16.89 9.06
C PRO A 123 -10.18 -17.67 10.05
N TRP A 124 -9.92 -17.12 11.23
CA TRP A 124 -9.03 -17.67 12.25
C TRP A 124 -9.78 -18.29 13.44
N LEU A 125 -11.12 -18.24 13.41
CA LEU A 125 -11.95 -18.89 14.42
C LEU A 125 -12.14 -20.38 14.10
N ASP A 126 -12.12 -21.18 15.14
CA ASP A 126 -12.60 -22.57 15.04
C ASP A 126 -14.12 -22.59 15.15
N GLU A 127 -14.77 -23.61 14.57
CA GLU A 127 -16.23 -23.76 14.63
C GLU A 127 -16.71 -23.77 16.10
N ASN A 128 -17.67 -22.90 16.40
CA ASN A 128 -18.25 -22.71 17.73
C ASN A 128 -17.29 -22.15 18.81
N SER A 129 -16.15 -21.59 18.43
CA SER A 129 -15.28 -20.95 19.42
C SER A 129 -15.97 -19.74 20.06
N SER A 130 -15.91 -19.67 21.38
CA SER A 130 -16.38 -18.52 22.17
C SER A 130 -15.21 -17.64 22.63
N GLU A 131 -13.99 -18.02 22.31
CA GLU A 131 -12.77 -17.37 22.74
C GLU A 131 -11.72 -17.47 21.65
N LEU A 132 -10.82 -16.51 21.62
CA LEU A 132 -9.63 -16.52 20.76
C LEU A 132 -8.39 -16.14 21.57
N PHE A 133 -7.24 -16.67 21.16
CA PHE A 133 -5.94 -16.31 21.69
C PHE A 133 -5.22 -15.39 20.70
N ILE A 134 -4.74 -14.27 21.18
CA ILE A 134 -4.04 -13.25 20.38
C ILE A 134 -2.57 -13.22 20.81
N GLU A 135 -1.67 -13.21 19.82
CA GLU A 135 -0.25 -12.98 19.98
C GLU A 135 0.20 -11.89 19.02
N ILE A 136 0.96 -10.95 19.52
CA ILE A 136 1.47 -9.82 18.74
C ILE A 136 2.96 -9.68 18.97
N GLU A 137 3.71 -9.57 17.88
CA GLU A 137 5.09 -9.11 17.85
C GLU A 137 5.11 -7.71 17.25
N GLY A 138 5.54 -6.71 18.01
CA GLY A 138 5.53 -5.31 17.60
C GLY A 138 6.91 -4.67 17.68
N TYR A 139 7.27 -3.90 16.63
CA TYR A 139 8.50 -3.12 16.56
C TYR A 139 8.18 -1.63 16.48
N ASN A 140 8.85 -0.82 17.31
CA ASN A 140 8.72 0.62 17.32
C ASN A 140 10.00 1.28 16.80
N ARG A 141 9.97 1.75 15.56
CA ARG A 141 11.11 2.38 14.92
C ARG A 141 11.61 3.59 15.70
N SER A 142 12.93 3.74 15.85
CA SER A 142 13.55 4.96 16.37
C SER A 142 13.12 6.20 15.58
N LYS A 143 13.00 7.32 16.29
CA LYS A 143 12.69 8.59 15.66
C LYS A 143 13.84 9.00 14.71
N PRO A 144 13.62 9.17 13.42
CA PRO A 144 14.60 9.79 12.56
C PRO A 144 14.67 11.30 12.85
N ASP A 145 15.86 11.88 12.79
CA ASP A 145 16.05 13.33 12.82
C ASP A 145 15.73 13.97 11.46
N ASP A 146 14.59 13.61 10.88
CA ASP A 146 14.15 14.17 9.60
C ASP A 146 13.21 15.36 9.83
N GLU A 147 13.76 16.56 9.68
CA GLU A 147 13.02 17.81 9.82
C GLU A 147 11.97 18.03 8.70
N ARG A 148 12.03 17.26 7.61
CA ARG A 148 11.16 17.44 6.44
C ARG A 148 9.71 17.01 6.67
N ASN A 149 9.45 16.15 7.65
CA ASN A 149 8.11 15.74 8.02
C ASN A 149 7.93 15.64 9.54
N PRO A 150 7.69 16.79 10.22
CA PRO A 150 7.54 16.85 11.67
C PRO A 150 6.40 15.98 12.20
N ASP A 151 5.28 15.88 11.48
CA ASP A 151 4.10 15.13 11.92
C ASP A 151 4.34 13.61 11.86
N ALA A 152 5.02 13.12 10.82
CA ALA A 152 5.43 11.72 10.74
C ALA A 152 6.50 11.35 11.78
N ILE A 153 7.30 12.34 12.21
CA ILE A 153 8.36 12.19 13.21
C ILE A 153 7.77 12.12 14.63
N ALA A 154 6.77 12.93 14.94
CA ALA A 154 6.22 13.05 16.29
C ALA A 154 5.63 11.73 16.83
N SER A 155 5.13 10.86 15.95
CA SER A 155 4.53 9.58 16.33
C SER A 155 5.50 8.40 16.37
N ARG A 156 6.68 8.51 15.74
CA ARG A 156 7.66 7.42 15.60
C ARG A 156 8.78 7.53 16.63
N GLY A 157 9.13 6.41 17.25
CA GLY A 157 10.22 6.32 18.21
C GLY A 157 9.96 6.96 19.57
N CYS A 158 8.75 7.44 19.85
CA CYS A 158 8.32 7.85 21.18
C CYS A 158 7.65 6.69 21.91
N ARG A 159 7.64 6.73 23.25
CA ARG A 159 6.73 5.88 24.00
C ARG A 159 5.29 6.22 23.59
N GLN A 160 4.51 5.17 23.37
CA GLN A 160 3.12 5.28 22.96
C GLN A 160 2.19 4.99 24.14
N ILE A 161 1.02 5.59 24.12
CA ILE A 161 -0.07 5.23 25.04
C ILE A 161 -0.86 4.11 24.37
N PHE A 162 -1.10 3.03 25.10
CA PHE A 162 -1.97 1.96 24.62
C PHE A 162 -3.43 2.43 24.71
N GLU A 163 -4.06 2.60 23.56
CA GLU A 163 -5.44 3.11 23.45
C GLU A 163 -6.50 2.00 23.59
N GLY A 164 -6.06 0.78 23.89
CA GLY A 164 -6.89 -0.42 23.98
C GLY A 164 -6.84 -1.25 22.71
N ALA A 165 -7.27 -2.50 22.84
CA ALA A 165 -7.54 -3.42 21.74
C ALA A 165 -8.98 -3.92 21.86
N TYR A 166 -9.66 -4.10 20.72
CA TYR A 166 -11.09 -4.37 20.72
C TYR A 166 -11.45 -5.46 19.72
N LEU A 167 -12.53 -6.21 20.04
CA LEU A 167 -13.31 -6.90 19.02
C LEU A 167 -14.46 -5.98 18.60
N ALA A 168 -14.61 -5.75 17.30
CA ALA A 168 -15.52 -4.75 16.77
C ALA A 168 -16.37 -5.27 15.60
N GLU A 169 -17.55 -4.70 15.44
CA GLU A 169 -18.39 -4.78 14.24
C GLU A 169 -18.23 -3.48 13.45
N ILE A 170 -17.94 -3.57 12.17
CA ILE A 170 -17.87 -2.42 11.26
C ILE A 170 -19.24 -2.21 10.61
N ASN A 171 -19.64 -0.96 10.47
CA ASN A 171 -20.85 -0.59 9.72
C ASN A 171 -20.53 -0.60 8.22
N GLN A 172 -20.78 -1.72 7.53
CA GLN A 172 -20.44 -1.94 6.13
C GLN A 172 -21.06 -0.90 5.16
N PRO A 173 -22.37 -0.54 5.26
CA PRO A 173 -22.91 0.53 4.44
C PRO A 173 -22.19 1.88 4.65
N LEU A 174 -21.86 2.21 5.90
CA LEU A 174 -21.17 3.44 6.23
C LEU A 174 -19.72 3.43 5.73
N LEU A 175 -19.04 2.28 5.76
CA LEU A 175 -17.71 2.08 5.20
C LEU A 175 -17.73 2.25 3.67
N SER A 176 -18.73 1.69 2.99
CA SER A 176 -18.91 1.90 1.55
C SER A 176 -19.11 3.38 1.20
N LEU A 177 -19.97 4.08 1.96
CA LEU A 177 -20.16 5.53 1.79
C LEU A 177 -18.87 6.32 2.05
N PHE A 178 -18.07 5.91 3.03
CA PHE A 178 -16.76 6.49 3.30
C PHE A 178 -15.83 6.39 2.09
N TYR A 179 -15.73 5.21 1.45
CA TYR A 179 -14.90 5.02 0.25
C TYR A 179 -15.41 5.84 -0.94
N ASP A 180 -16.72 5.86 -1.19
CA ASP A 180 -17.32 6.69 -2.25
C ASP A 180 -17.01 8.18 -2.03
N LEU A 181 -17.19 8.66 -0.80
CA LEU A 181 -16.87 10.05 -0.46
C LEU A 181 -15.38 10.35 -0.57
N THR A 182 -14.51 9.41 -0.24
CA THR A 182 -13.05 9.59 -0.34
C THR A 182 -12.66 9.94 -1.77
N ILE A 183 -13.10 9.17 -2.76
CA ILE A 183 -12.77 9.44 -4.17
C ILE A 183 -13.48 10.67 -4.72
N LEU A 184 -14.77 10.85 -4.40
CA LEU A 184 -15.55 11.96 -4.95
C LEU A 184 -15.12 13.31 -4.39
N LEU A 185 -14.72 13.37 -3.12
CA LEU A 185 -14.15 14.58 -2.51
C LEU A 185 -12.75 14.90 -3.02
N ASP A 186 -11.93 13.89 -3.31
CA ASP A 186 -10.63 14.10 -3.93
C ASP A 186 -10.78 14.74 -5.31
N ILE A 187 -11.69 14.23 -6.14
CA ILE A 187 -12.02 14.83 -7.45
C ILE A 187 -12.55 16.25 -7.27
N ALA A 188 -13.51 16.46 -6.37
CA ALA A 188 -14.15 17.77 -6.16
C ALA A 188 -13.15 18.86 -5.73
N LYS A 189 -12.05 18.50 -5.09
CA LYS A 189 -11.02 19.42 -4.60
C LYS A 189 -9.84 19.59 -5.53
N SER A 190 -9.61 18.64 -6.44
CA SER A 190 -8.42 18.63 -7.28
C SER A 190 -8.58 19.49 -8.52
N SER A 191 -7.58 20.37 -8.79
CA SER A 191 -7.51 21.18 -10.00
C SER A 191 -7.17 20.37 -11.27
N HIS A 192 -6.87 19.09 -11.17
CA HIS A 192 -6.68 18.21 -12.32
C HIS A 192 -7.98 17.85 -13.04
N PHE A 193 -9.14 18.12 -12.41
CA PHE A 193 -10.45 17.85 -13.00
C PHE A 193 -11.15 19.15 -13.41
N ASP A 194 -12.05 19.00 -14.38
CA ASP A 194 -12.86 20.09 -14.91
C ASP A 194 -13.63 20.84 -13.82
N GLU A 195 -13.68 22.18 -13.90
CA GLU A 195 -14.31 23.02 -12.90
C GLU A 195 -15.83 22.80 -12.82
N ASP A 196 -16.50 22.66 -13.98
CA ASP A 196 -17.96 22.43 -14.02
C ASP A 196 -18.31 21.10 -13.38
N TYR A 197 -17.46 20.04 -13.60
CA TYR A 197 -17.65 18.77 -12.95
C TYR A 197 -17.44 18.85 -11.43
N ARG A 198 -16.44 19.58 -10.96
CA ARG A 198 -16.21 19.78 -9.52
C ARG A 198 -17.37 20.52 -8.85
N VAL A 199 -17.94 21.52 -9.52
CA VAL A 199 -19.14 22.22 -9.05
C VAL A 199 -20.36 21.29 -9.01
N PHE A 200 -20.54 20.48 -10.07
CA PHE A 200 -21.56 19.44 -10.11
C PHE A 200 -21.40 18.47 -8.93
N LEU A 201 -20.21 17.91 -8.71
CA LEU A 201 -19.95 16.97 -7.60
C LEU A 201 -20.25 17.58 -6.24
N ASN A 202 -19.81 18.80 -5.96
CA ASN A 202 -20.07 19.46 -4.67
C ASN A 202 -21.57 19.61 -4.40
N ARG A 203 -22.35 19.89 -5.43
CA ARG A 203 -23.82 19.96 -5.32
C ARG A 203 -24.42 18.59 -5.02
N GLU A 204 -24.06 17.57 -5.80
CA GLU A 204 -24.64 16.22 -5.68
C GLU A 204 -24.23 15.53 -4.37
N LEU A 205 -22.96 15.71 -3.93
CA LEU A 205 -22.48 15.21 -2.64
C LEU A 205 -23.24 15.84 -1.47
N ASN A 206 -23.53 17.15 -1.55
CA ASN A 206 -24.34 17.81 -0.52
C ASN A 206 -25.78 17.26 -0.51
N HIS A 207 -26.37 16.97 -1.67
CA HIS A 207 -27.69 16.34 -1.76
C HIS A 207 -27.66 14.94 -1.16
N ALA A 208 -26.71 14.08 -1.55
CA ALA A 208 -26.58 12.73 -1.01
C ALA A 208 -26.46 12.72 0.51
N LEU A 209 -25.60 13.58 1.06
CA LEU A 209 -25.35 13.66 2.49
C LEU A 209 -26.51 14.30 3.29
N ASN A 210 -27.42 15.04 2.65
CA ASN A 210 -28.65 15.50 3.28
C ASN A 210 -29.70 14.40 3.47
N LEU A 211 -29.52 13.23 2.85
CA LEU A 211 -30.36 12.06 3.03
C LEU A 211 -30.00 11.26 4.29
N VAL A 212 -28.81 11.51 4.87
CA VAL A 212 -28.29 10.79 6.04
C VAL A 212 -28.65 11.53 7.33
N ASP A 213 -29.21 10.81 8.28
CA ASP A 213 -29.31 11.25 9.67
C ASP A 213 -28.02 10.88 10.41
N PHE A 214 -27.23 11.88 10.79
CA PHE A 214 -25.92 11.71 11.42
C PHE A 214 -25.95 11.34 12.91
N ASP A 215 -27.14 11.32 13.52
CA ASP A 215 -27.33 10.84 14.89
C ASP A 215 -27.63 9.34 14.92
N THR A 216 -28.37 8.83 13.92
CA THR A 216 -28.86 7.44 13.86
C THR A 216 -28.20 6.62 12.75
N TRP A 217 -27.58 7.26 11.76
CA TRP A 217 -27.07 6.69 10.51
C TRP A 217 -28.16 6.12 9.60
N GLU A 218 -29.42 6.46 9.82
CA GLU A 218 -30.50 6.16 8.88
C GLU A 218 -30.27 6.93 7.56
N GLY A 219 -30.70 6.34 6.44
CA GLY A 219 -30.57 6.94 5.12
C GLY A 219 -29.23 6.74 4.42
N VAL A 220 -28.23 6.04 5.01
CA VAL A 220 -26.93 5.76 4.37
C VAL A 220 -27.11 4.98 3.06
N GLU A 221 -27.94 3.94 3.03
CA GLU A 221 -28.21 3.17 1.80
C GLU A 221 -28.93 4.02 0.74
N THR A 222 -29.77 4.96 1.16
CA THR A 222 -30.41 5.92 0.26
C THR A 222 -29.39 6.87 -0.35
N ALA A 223 -28.43 7.33 0.46
CA ALA A 223 -27.34 8.18 -0.03
C ALA A 223 -26.43 7.42 -1.02
N LEU A 224 -26.08 6.16 -0.74
CA LEU A 224 -25.33 5.30 -1.67
C LEU A 224 -26.09 5.12 -3.00
N SER A 225 -27.39 4.85 -2.94
CA SER A 225 -28.22 4.72 -4.14
C SER A 225 -28.32 6.03 -4.93
N TYR A 226 -28.33 7.17 -4.23
CA TYR A 226 -28.29 8.50 -4.85
C TYR A 226 -26.97 8.73 -5.58
N ILE A 227 -25.84 8.43 -4.96
CA ILE A 227 -24.49 8.54 -5.56
C ILE A 227 -24.41 7.65 -6.81
N GLU A 228 -24.84 6.41 -6.72
CA GLU A 228 -24.86 5.47 -7.85
C GLU A 228 -25.65 6.04 -9.05
N THR A 229 -26.84 6.58 -8.80
CA THR A 229 -27.75 7.03 -9.86
C THR A 229 -27.37 8.38 -10.45
N HIS A 230 -26.91 9.34 -9.63
CA HIS A 230 -26.73 10.74 -10.04
C HIS A 230 -25.28 11.11 -10.33
N ILE A 231 -24.32 10.38 -9.76
CA ILE A 231 -22.90 10.66 -9.94
C ILE A 231 -22.24 9.59 -10.83
N TYR A 232 -22.32 8.31 -10.48
CA TYR A 232 -21.63 7.26 -11.21
C TYR A 232 -22.25 6.96 -12.59
N GLN A 233 -23.54 7.10 -12.75
CA GLN A 233 -24.22 6.95 -14.05
C GLN A 233 -24.16 8.22 -14.93
N ASN A 234 -23.55 9.31 -14.44
CA ASN A 234 -23.36 10.50 -15.23
C ASN A 234 -22.21 10.32 -16.21
N THR A 235 -22.51 10.46 -17.53
CA THR A 235 -21.54 10.31 -18.63
C THR A 235 -21.32 11.60 -19.41
N ASP A 236 -21.79 12.73 -18.90
CA ASP A 236 -21.64 14.04 -19.57
C ASP A 236 -20.18 14.50 -19.63
N PHE A 237 -19.36 13.95 -18.75
CA PHE A 237 -17.92 14.22 -18.66
C PHE A 237 -17.13 12.94 -18.88
N CYS A 238 -16.10 12.96 -19.71
CA CYS A 238 -15.25 11.80 -19.96
C CYS A 238 -13.78 12.17 -20.17
N SER A 239 -12.91 11.27 -19.70
CA SER A 239 -11.48 11.34 -19.92
C SER A 239 -11.04 10.41 -21.05
N SER A 240 -9.95 10.76 -21.74
CA SER A 240 -9.29 9.93 -22.75
C SER A 240 -8.04 9.20 -22.23
N GLY A 241 -7.75 9.30 -20.93
CA GLY A 241 -6.54 8.70 -20.32
C GLY A 241 -6.59 7.18 -20.27
N ASN A 242 -5.40 6.56 -20.17
CA ASN A 242 -5.24 5.12 -20.02
C ASN A 242 -4.07 4.81 -19.08
N VAL A 243 -4.35 4.29 -17.88
CA VAL A 243 -3.38 4.11 -16.79
C VAL A 243 -3.38 2.66 -16.32
N ALA A 244 -2.22 2.01 -16.35
CA ALA A 244 -2.00 0.72 -15.72
C ALA A 244 -1.71 0.91 -14.23
N LEU A 245 -2.39 0.15 -13.38
CA LEU A 245 -2.22 0.17 -11.93
C LEU A 245 -1.49 -1.09 -11.50
N VAL A 246 -0.31 -0.92 -10.85
CA VAL A 246 0.46 -2.03 -10.28
C VAL A 246 0.63 -1.81 -8.78
N GLY A 247 0.03 -2.70 -7.98
CA GLY A 247 0.21 -2.72 -6.53
C GLY A 247 1.62 -3.19 -6.18
N HIS A 248 2.34 -2.42 -5.35
CA HIS A 248 3.69 -2.79 -4.96
C HIS A 248 4.09 -2.20 -3.60
N SER A 249 5.30 -2.55 -3.16
CA SER A 249 5.99 -1.91 -2.04
C SER A 249 7.50 -1.94 -2.29
N HIS A 250 8.12 -0.79 -2.19
CA HIS A 250 9.57 -0.70 -2.01
C HIS A 250 9.90 -0.93 -0.53
N LEU A 251 10.96 -1.70 -0.25
CA LEU A 251 11.43 -1.95 1.11
C LEU A 251 12.95 -1.76 1.19
N ASP A 252 13.36 -0.71 1.85
CA ASP A 252 14.77 -0.49 2.17
C ASP A 252 15.31 -1.56 3.13
N ILE A 253 16.39 -2.24 2.73
CA ILE A 253 17.06 -3.26 3.56
C ILE A 253 17.71 -2.61 4.80
N ALA A 254 18.09 -1.36 4.70
CA ALA A 254 18.48 -0.52 5.84
C ALA A 254 18.25 0.95 5.47
N TYR A 255 17.62 1.71 6.37
CA TYR A 255 17.38 3.15 6.19
C TYR A 255 17.35 3.82 7.58
N TYR A 256 16.16 4.19 8.11
CA TYR A 256 15.99 4.61 9.50
C TYR A 256 15.83 3.42 10.46
N TRP A 257 16.18 2.24 10.04
CA TRP A 257 16.21 0.99 10.79
C TRP A 257 17.43 0.17 10.40
N ARG A 258 17.83 -0.73 11.30
CA ARG A 258 18.94 -1.64 11.04
C ARG A 258 18.47 -2.83 10.21
N ARG A 259 19.38 -3.47 9.48
CA ARG A 259 19.11 -4.66 8.67
C ARG A 259 18.36 -5.76 9.44
N ILE A 260 18.69 -5.97 10.73
CA ILE A 260 18.01 -6.98 11.55
C ILE A 260 16.49 -6.76 11.68
N HIS A 261 16.02 -5.50 11.64
CA HIS A 261 14.61 -5.17 11.73
C HIS A 261 13.84 -5.46 10.43
N VAL A 262 14.55 -5.62 9.32
CA VAL A 262 13.92 -5.93 8.02
C VAL A 262 13.25 -7.30 8.03
N VAL A 263 13.76 -8.24 8.80
CA VAL A 263 13.15 -9.57 8.99
C VAL A 263 11.67 -9.43 9.37
N HIS A 264 11.39 -8.65 10.42
CA HIS A 264 10.02 -8.38 10.87
C HIS A 264 9.23 -7.51 9.88
N LYS A 265 9.83 -6.41 9.37
CA LYS A 265 9.17 -5.51 8.42
C LYS A 265 8.72 -6.22 7.15
N ASN A 266 9.58 -7.07 6.61
CA ASN A 266 9.33 -7.85 5.41
C ASN A 266 8.22 -8.89 5.65
N ALA A 267 8.31 -9.67 6.73
CA ALA A 267 7.31 -10.67 7.08
C ALA A 267 5.92 -10.03 7.28
N ARG A 268 5.84 -8.88 7.99
CA ARG A 268 4.61 -8.11 8.13
C ARG A 268 4.06 -7.67 6.78
N THR A 269 4.91 -7.08 5.91
CA THR A 269 4.49 -6.57 4.60
C THR A 269 3.91 -7.70 3.74
N ILE A 270 4.64 -8.80 3.60
CA ILE A 270 4.19 -9.95 2.79
C ILE A 270 2.90 -10.55 3.38
N LEU A 271 2.83 -10.73 4.70
CA LEU A 271 1.64 -11.23 5.38
C LEU A 271 0.41 -10.38 5.09
N ILE A 272 0.52 -9.06 5.22
CA ILE A 272 -0.57 -8.12 4.93
C ILE A 272 -1.06 -8.29 3.49
N GLN A 273 -0.16 -8.35 2.51
CA GLN A 273 -0.54 -8.47 1.11
C GLN A 273 -1.20 -9.83 0.81
N MET A 274 -0.74 -10.92 1.41
CA MET A 274 -1.40 -12.22 1.28
C MET A 274 -2.82 -12.20 1.86
N ARG A 275 -3.03 -11.54 3.02
CA ARG A 275 -4.39 -11.38 3.61
C ARG A 275 -5.30 -10.52 2.75
N LEU A 276 -4.75 -9.49 2.10
CA LEU A 276 -5.49 -8.68 1.15
C LEU A 276 -5.90 -9.51 -0.09
N MET A 277 -5.04 -10.40 -0.58
CA MET A 277 -5.37 -11.34 -1.66
C MET A 277 -6.44 -12.38 -1.26
N ASP A 278 -6.52 -12.74 0.02
CA ASP A 278 -7.58 -13.62 0.53
C ASP A 278 -8.95 -12.92 0.51
N GLN A 279 -8.98 -11.61 0.75
CA GLN A 279 -10.18 -10.79 0.74
C GLN A 279 -10.58 -10.35 -0.67
N TYR A 280 -9.61 -10.08 -1.54
CA TYR A 280 -9.79 -9.58 -2.91
C TYR A 280 -9.12 -10.52 -3.90
N PRO A 281 -9.84 -11.49 -4.47
CA PRO A 281 -9.26 -12.51 -5.36
C PRO A 281 -8.66 -11.96 -6.66
N ASP A 282 -9.08 -10.78 -7.10
CA ASP A 282 -8.56 -10.07 -8.28
C ASP A 282 -7.33 -9.21 -7.98
N PHE A 283 -7.01 -8.99 -6.69
CA PHE A 283 -5.87 -8.19 -6.29
C PHE A 283 -4.54 -8.90 -6.62
N LYS A 284 -3.65 -8.16 -7.28
CA LYS A 284 -2.30 -8.57 -7.67
C LYS A 284 -1.28 -7.62 -7.04
N TYR A 285 -0.13 -8.16 -6.66
CA TYR A 285 0.89 -7.39 -5.97
C TYR A 285 2.28 -7.79 -6.39
N ALA A 286 3.13 -6.81 -6.71
CA ALA A 286 4.52 -6.97 -7.11
C ALA A 286 5.47 -6.71 -5.93
N HIS A 287 6.49 -7.55 -5.76
CA HIS A 287 7.50 -7.41 -4.71
C HIS A 287 8.89 -7.76 -5.23
N THR A 288 9.87 -6.93 -4.89
CA THR A 288 11.25 -7.04 -5.34
C THR A 288 12.14 -7.79 -4.35
N GLN A 289 13.40 -7.95 -4.74
CA GLN A 289 14.55 -8.32 -3.90
C GLN A 289 14.51 -9.77 -3.38
N PRO A 290 15.09 -10.73 -4.10
CA PRO A 290 15.32 -12.12 -3.64
C PRO A 290 15.77 -12.26 -2.18
N TYR A 291 16.59 -11.35 -1.69
CA TYR A 291 17.04 -11.32 -0.30
C TYR A 291 15.87 -11.25 0.70
N THR A 292 14.81 -10.52 0.38
CA THR A 292 13.62 -10.43 1.27
C THR A 292 12.88 -11.77 1.37
N TYR A 293 12.81 -12.51 0.28
CA TYR A 293 12.21 -13.86 0.26
C TYR A 293 13.09 -14.88 1.01
N GLU A 294 14.42 -14.73 0.95
CA GLU A 294 15.36 -15.56 1.71
C GLU A 294 15.17 -15.37 3.20
N LEU A 295 15.07 -14.11 3.67
CA LEU A 295 14.75 -13.79 5.07
C LEU A 295 13.39 -14.38 5.51
N LEU A 296 12.38 -14.31 4.65
CA LEU A 296 11.08 -14.91 4.96
C LEU A 296 11.18 -16.44 5.07
N ALA A 297 11.91 -17.09 4.15
CA ALA A 297 12.09 -18.54 4.16
C ALA A 297 12.83 -19.04 5.41
N GLU A 298 13.82 -18.27 5.87
CA GLU A 298 14.63 -18.62 7.04
C GLU A 298 13.88 -18.40 8.35
N TYR A 299 13.24 -17.24 8.52
CA TYR A 299 12.69 -16.83 9.81
C TYR A 299 11.18 -17.03 9.96
N TYR A 300 10.43 -17.12 8.85
CA TYR A 300 8.97 -17.33 8.81
C TYR A 300 8.59 -18.41 7.79
N PRO A 301 9.08 -19.68 7.94
CA PRO A 301 8.91 -20.73 6.92
C PRO A 301 7.45 -21.08 6.61
N GLU A 302 6.54 -20.90 7.58
CA GLU A 302 5.11 -21.10 7.36
C GLU A 302 4.53 -20.05 6.39
N LEU A 303 4.88 -18.78 6.58
CA LEU A 303 4.49 -17.70 5.66
C LEU A 303 5.13 -17.87 4.28
N PHE A 304 6.38 -18.33 4.23
CA PHE A 304 7.04 -18.59 2.96
C PHE A 304 6.36 -19.71 2.16
N LYS A 305 5.86 -20.76 2.84
CA LYS A 305 5.09 -21.82 2.19
C LYS A 305 3.79 -21.25 1.59
N GLU A 306 3.06 -20.47 2.34
CA GLU A 306 1.82 -19.81 1.89
C GLU A 306 2.10 -18.84 0.72
N LEU A 307 3.17 -18.07 0.81
CA LEU A 307 3.61 -17.16 -0.26
C LEU A 307 3.85 -17.88 -1.57
N LYS A 308 4.45 -19.09 -1.56
CA LYS A 308 4.63 -19.88 -2.77
C LYS A 308 3.30 -20.19 -3.47
N GLU A 309 2.25 -20.47 -2.71
CA GLU A 309 0.91 -20.73 -3.27
C GLU A 309 0.36 -19.46 -3.95
N LYS A 310 0.55 -18.27 -3.34
CA LYS A 310 0.16 -16.98 -3.94
C LYS A 310 0.98 -16.62 -5.19
N ILE A 311 2.25 -16.97 -5.22
CA ILE A 311 3.10 -16.82 -6.43
C ILE A 311 2.61 -17.75 -7.55
N HIS A 312 2.34 -19.00 -7.25
CA HIS A 312 1.85 -19.96 -8.25
C HIS A 312 0.45 -19.63 -8.78
N SER A 313 -0.41 -19.01 -7.97
CA SER A 313 -1.73 -18.51 -8.42
C SER A 313 -1.62 -17.27 -9.31
N GLY A 314 -0.47 -16.61 -9.33
CA GLY A 314 -0.23 -15.38 -10.08
C GLY A 314 -0.72 -14.10 -9.39
N GLN A 315 -1.23 -14.17 -8.16
CA GLN A 315 -1.63 -12.99 -7.39
C GLN A 315 -0.42 -12.22 -6.83
N PHE A 316 0.58 -12.94 -6.32
CA PHE A 316 1.83 -12.36 -5.84
C PHE A 316 2.91 -12.54 -6.90
N GLU A 317 3.49 -11.42 -7.35
CA GLU A 317 4.45 -11.40 -8.45
C GLU A 317 5.84 -11.04 -7.94
N PRO A 318 6.82 -11.96 -7.98
CA PRO A 318 8.22 -11.60 -7.84
C PRO A 318 8.68 -10.77 -9.04
N VAL A 319 9.18 -9.56 -8.78
CA VAL A 319 9.73 -8.65 -9.80
C VAL A 319 11.17 -8.26 -9.44
N GLY A 320 11.92 -7.71 -10.41
CA GLY A 320 13.29 -7.28 -10.20
C GLY A 320 14.28 -8.45 -10.16
N ALA A 321 15.01 -8.65 -11.26
CA ALA A 321 15.94 -9.77 -11.44
C ALA A 321 17.20 -9.70 -10.56
N MET A 322 17.46 -8.55 -9.92
CA MET A 322 18.63 -8.34 -9.05
C MET A 322 18.36 -8.80 -7.62
N TYR A 323 19.38 -9.29 -6.94
CA TYR A 323 19.29 -9.87 -5.60
C TYR A 323 18.78 -8.89 -4.54
N VAL A 324 19.19 -7.62 -4.64
CA VAL A 324 18.61 -6.47 -3.95
C VAL A 324 18.36 -5.37 -4.97
N GLU A 325 17.78 -4.23 -4.58
CA GLU A 325 17.76 -3.00 -5.37
C GLU A 325 19.08 -2.24 -5.14
N PRO A 326 20.15 -2.48 -5.96
CA PRO A 326 21.47 -1.93 -5.70
C PRO A 326 21.58 -0.51 -6.23
N ASP A 327 22.53 0.26 -5.70
CA ASP A 327 23.06 1.41 -6.42
C ASP A 327 23.57 0.95 -7.81
N CYS A 328 23.21 1.66 -8.86
CA CYS A 328 23.55 1.30 -10.24
C CYS A 328 24.61 2.21 -10.89
N ASN A 329 25.19 3.17 -10.14
CA ASN A 329 26.23 4.07 -10.61
C ASN A 329 27.62 3.78 -10.03
N ILE A 330 27.70 3.53 -8.73
CA ILE A 330 28.97 3.38 -8.01
C ILE A 330 29.57 1.98 -8.13
N PRO A 331 28.79 0.87 -8.04
CA PRO A 331 29.35 -0.47 -8.08
C PRO A 331 29.98 -0.81 -9.43
N ALA A 332 31.03 -1.64 -9.39
CA ALA A 332 31.63 -2.18 -10.60
C ALA A 332 30.65 -3.07 -11.38
N ALA A 333 30.82 -3.16 -12.70
CA ALA A 333 29.99 -3.99 -13.57
C ALA A 333 29.88 -5.46 -13.10
N GLU A 334 30.97 -6.05 -12.58
CA GLU A 334 30.96 -7.39 -12.02
C GLU A 334 30.00 -7.53 -10.83
N SER A 335 29.88 -6.52 -9.98
CA SER A 335 28.92 -6.51 -8.88
C SER A 335 27.48 -6.51 -9.39
N LEU A 336 27.17 -5.71 -10.42
CA LEU A 336 25.84 -5.68 -11.04
C LEU A 336 25.50 -7.00 -11.77
N ILE A 337 26.50 -7.64 -12.42
CA ILE A 337 26.33 -8.97 -13.01
C ILE A 337 25.98 -10.01 -11.93
N ARG A 338 26.63 -9.94 -10.76
CA ARG A 338 26.35 -10.84 -9.63
C ARG A 338 24.99 -10.60 -9.02
N GLN A 339 24.52 -9.37 -8.98
CA GLN A 339 23.14 -9.06 -8.57
C GLN A 339 22.13 -9.85 -9.42
N CYS A 340 22.27 -9.79 -10.75
CA CYS A 340 21.39 -10.54 -11.65
C CYS A 340 21.61 -12.06 -11.51
N LEU A 341 22.84 -12.53 -11.40
CA LEU A 341 23.15 -13.96 -11.26
C LEU A 341 22.50 -14.55 -10.02
N TYR A 342 22.73 -13.96 -8.84
CA TYR A 342 22.19 -14.48 -7.58
C TYR A 342 20.67 -14.30 -7.50
N GLY A 343 20.13 -13.19 -8.03
CA GLY A 343 18.70 -12.98 -8.08
C GLY A 343 17.99 -14.05 -8.92
N GLN A 344 18.47 -14.30 -10.13
CA GLN A 344 17.92 -15.33 -11.03
C GLN A 344 18.08 -16.75 -10.49
N LEU A 345 19.22 -17.07 -9.86
CA LEU A 345 19.43 -18.37 -9.22
C LEU A 345 18.41 -18.59 -8.10
N TYR A 346 18.25 -17.61 -7.22
CA TYR A 346 17.27 -17.70 -6.14
C TYR A 346 15.85 -17.93 -6.65
N TYR A 347 15.38 -17.13 -7.62
CA TYR A 347 14.03 -17.29 -8.18
C TYR A 347 13.80 -18.67 -8.81
N ARG A 348 14.80 -19.23 -9.50
CA ARG A 348 14.71 -20.59 -10.05
C ARG A 348 14.65 -21.66 -8.96
N GLU A 349 15.50 -21.54 -7.94
CA GLU A 349 15.57 -22.52 -6.85
C GLU A 349 14.34 -22.45 -5.93
N ALA A 350 13.91 -21.24 -5.57
CA ALA A 350 12.82 -21.06 -4.63
C ALA A 350 11.43 -21.23 -5.24
N PHE A 351 11.23 -20.75 -6.48
CA PHE A 351 9.90 -20.63 -7.11
C PHE A 351 9.79 -21.31 -8.48
N GLY A 352 10.90 -21.76 -9.08
CA GLY A 352 10.91 -22.38 -10.42
C GLY A 352 10.67 -21.37 -11.55
N ILE A 353 10.87 -20.08 -11.33
CA ILE A 353 10.62 -19.00 -12.30
C ILE A 353 11.90 -18.26 -12.69
N THR A 354 11.84 -17.48 -13.75
CA THR A 354 12.81 -16.44 -14.11
C THR A 354 12.10 -15.10 -14.22
N VAL A 355 12.78 -14.02 -13.86
CA VAL A 355 12.26 -12.66 -13.91
C VAL A 355 12.99 -11.91 -15.02
N ASP A 356 12.25 -11.32 -15.95
CA ASP A 356 12.79 -10.66 -17.14
C ASP A 356 12.82 -9.12 -17.04
N ASN A 357 12.61 -8.60 -15.85
CA ASN A 357 12.62 -7.17 -15.58
C ASN A 357 13.61 -6.80 -14.46
N ALA A 358 14.17 -5.60 -14.52
CA ALA A 358 14.80 -4.91 -13.43
C ALA A 358 13.81 -3.85 -12.89
N TRP A 359 13.43 -3.97 -11.64
CA TRP A 359 12.45 -3.11 -10.99
C TRP A 359 13.14 -2.33 -9.87
N LEU A 360 13.52 -1.08 -10.17
CA LEU A 360 14.40 -0.25 -9.35
C LEU A 360 13.76 1.13 -9.09
N PRO A 361 12.65 1.20 -8.34
CA PRO A 361 11.87 2.43 -8.19
C PRO A 361 12.63 3.52 -7.43
N ASP A 362 13.51 3.16 -6.50
CA ASP A 362 14.20 4.10 -5.60
C ASP A 362 15.72 4.21 -5.84
N VAL A 363 16.18 3.92 -7.06
CA VAL A 363 17.62 4.01 -7.42
C VAL A 363 17.92 5.36 -8.05
N PHE A 364 18.95 6.03 -7.52
CA PHE A 364 19.33 7.41 -7.85
C PHE A 364 20.37 7.46 -8.98
N GLY A 365 19.97 7.02 -10.16
CA GLY A 365 20.79 7.01 -11.35
C GLY A 365 21.25 5.61 -11.78
N ASN A 366 21.36 5.44 -13.10
CA ASN A 366 21.55 4.15 -13.73
C ASN A 366 22.63 4.24 -14.82
N SER A 367 23.72 3.54 -14.61
CA SER A 367 24.89 3.55 -15.50
C SER A 367 24.54 3.10 -16.92
N TRP A 368 25.11 3.74 -17.92
CA TRP A 368 24.92 3.44 -19.34
C TRP A 368 25.33 2.00 -19.75
N ILE A 369 26.08 1.30 -18.90
CA ILE A 369 26.42 -0.12 -19.11
C ILE A 369 25.27 -1.07 -18.74
N LEU A 370 24.29 -0.60 -17.97
CA LEU A 370 23.24 -1.46 -17.39
C LEU A 370 22.41 -2.21 -18.46
N PRO A 371 22.00 -1.61 -19.60
CA PRO A 371 21.29 -2.35 -20.64
C PRO A 371 22.04 -3.59 -21.15
N GLN A 372 23.35 -3.49 -21.31
CA GLN A 372 24.19 -4.62 -21.72
C GLN A 372 24.19 -5.74 -20.68
N ILE A 373 24.33 -5.38 -19.41
CA ILE A 373 24.35 -6.35 -18.29
C ILE A 373 22.99 -7.04 -18.18
N LEU A 374 21.90 -6.26 -18.15
CA LEU A 374 20.56 -6.77 -18.02
C LEU A 374 20.21 -7.73 -19.16
N LYS A 375 20.40 -7.32 -20.42
CA LYS A 375 20.10 -8.13 -21.59
C LYS A 375 20.85 -9.47 -21.61
N LYS A 376 22.15 -9.44 -21.27
CA LYS A 376 22.98 -10.66 -21.19
C LYS A 376 22.63 -11.54 -20.00
N SER A 377 21.93 -11.00 -19.01
CA SER A 377 21.40 -11.75 -17.85
C SER A 377 19.96 -12.25 -18.07
N GLY A 378 19.40 -12.09 -19.27
CA GLY A 378 18.04 -12.50 -19.59
C GLY A 378 16.96 -11.52 -19.15
N VAL A 379 17.33 -10.26 -18.92
CA VAL A 379 16.43 -9.19 -18.49
C VAL A 379 16.20 -8.24 -19.66
N ASP A 380 14.94 -8.14 -20.08
CA ASP A 380 14.52 -7.37 -21.27
C ASP A 380 13.86 -6.04 -20.93
N TYR A 381 13.42 -5.87 -19.69
CA TYR A 381 12.66 -4.71 -19.22
C TYR A 381 13.32 -4.04 -18.03
N PHE A 382 13.16 -2.73 -17.98
CA PHE A 382 13.70 -1.89 -16.91
C PHE A 382 12.63 -0.91 -16.43
N VAL A 383 12.44 -0.84 -15.12
CA VAL A 383 11.54 0.12 -14.48
C VAL A 383 12.31 0.89 -13.41
N SER A 384 12.25 2.21 -13.45
CA SER A 384 12.84 3.11 -12.45
C SER A 384 11.93 4.32 -12.27
N ASN A 385 12.16 5.15 -11.25
CA ASN A 385 11.28 6.30 -11.01
C ASN A 385 12.01 7.62 -10.69
N LYS A 386 13.18 7.58 -10.09
CA LYS A 386 13.86 8.81 -9.61
C LYS A 386 14.14 9.84 -10.70
N MET A 387 14.30 9.42 -11.93
CA MET A 387 14.47 10.34 -13.08
C MET A 387 13.25 11.25 -13.33
N SER A 388 12.05 10.83 -12.90
CA SER A 388 10.83 11.65 -13.03
C SER A 388 10.52 12.48 -11.79
N THR A 389 10.88 12.01 -10.59
CA THR A 389 10.32 12.55 -9.34
C THR A 389 11.30 13.30 -8.46
N TRP A 390 12.60 13.04 -8.57
CA TRP A 390 13.65 13.72 -7.79
C TRP A 390 14.62 14.52 -8.65
N ASN A 391 14.23 14.80 -9.88
CA ASN A 391 15.00 15.58 -10.84
C ASN A 391 14.23 16.87 -11.19
N ASP A 392 14.52 17.94 -10.48
CA ASP A 392 13.90 19.24 -10.66
C ASP A 392 14.55 20.11 -11.74
N THR A 393 15.76 19.76 -12.16
CA THR A 393 16.57 20.54 -13.11
C THR A 393 16.66 19.94 -14.50
N ASN A 394 16.51 18.62 -14.64
CA ASN A 394 16.72 17.88 -15.88
C ASN A 394 15.63 16.81 -16.08
N ARG A 395 14.41 17.24 -16.39
CA ARG A 395 13.30 16.32 -16.61
C ARG A 395 13.61 15.34 -17.72
N PHE A 396 13.46 14.06 -17.42
CA PHE A 396 13.60 12.99 -18.40
C PHE A 396 12.48 13.09 -19.45
N PRO A 397 12.81 13.05 -20.77
CA PRO A 397 11.85 13.40 -21.82
C PRO A 397 10.84 12.29 -22.17
N HIS A 398 11.08 11.07 -21.72
CA HIS A 398 10.26 9.88 -22.06
C HIS A 398 9.83 9.12 -20.81
N ASN A 399 8.65 8.52 -20.87
CA ASN A 399 8.19 7.58 -19.85
C ASN A 399 8.32 6.13 -20.32
N ASN A 400 8.05 5.85 -21.60
CA ASN A 400 8.18 4.54 -22.22
C ASN A 400 9.13 4.63 -23.42
N PHE A 401 10.26 3.94 -23.41
CA PHE A 401 11.30 4.08 -24.42
C PHE A 401 12.17 2.82 -24.58
N LEU A 402 12.98 2.81 -25.63
CA LEU A 402 14.06 1.84 -25.81
C LEU A 402 15.36 2.43 -25.24
N TRP A 403 15.85 1.86 -24.15
CA TRP A 403 17.13 2.29 -23.60
C TRP A 403 18.29 1.54 -24.27
N LYS A 404 19.18 2.31 -24.93
CA LYS A 404 20.33 1.78 -25.65
C LYS A 404 21.58 1.97 -24.82
N GLY A 405 22.25 0.86 -24.50
CA GLY A 405 23.52 0.85 -23.78
C GLY A 405 24.71 1.23 -24.66
N ILE A 406 25.87 1.36 -24.01
CA ILE A 406 27.14 1.76 -24.64
C ILE A 406 27.61 0.83 -25.75
N ASP A 407 27.26 -0.45 -25.71
CA ASP A 407 27.59 -1.46 -26.71
C ASP A 407 26.53 -1.57 -27.83
N GLY A 408 25.48 -0.75 -27.79
CA GLY A 408 24.36 -0.77 -28.73
C GLY A 408 23.23 -1.72 -28.34
N THR A 409 23.34 -2.48 -27.27
CA THR A 409 22.25 -3.32 -26.73
C THR A 409 21.06 -2.46 -26.37
N ARG A 410 19.84 -2.95 -26.67
CA ARG A 410 18.58 -2.27 -26.33
C ARG A 410 17.72 -3.11 -25.42
N ILE A 411 17.12 -2.48 -24.43
CA ILE A 411 16.09 -3.01 -23.56
C ILE A 411 14.90 -2.07 -23.53
N TYR A 412 13.73 -2.58 -23.18
CA TYR A 412 12.53 -1.77 -22.98
C TYR A 412 12.58 -1.12 -21.60
N ALA A 413 12.26 0.17 -21.51
CA ALA A 413 12.33 0.93 -20.27
C ALA A 413 11.04 1.70 -19.99
N CYS A 414 10.65 1.75 -18.74
CA CYS A 414 9.56 2.57 -18.24
C CYS A 414 10.02 3.40 -17.05
N VAL A 415 9.74 4.70 -17.12
CA VAL A 415 9.95 5.65 -16.02
C VAL A 415 8.62 6.32 -15.75
N PRO A 416 7.82 5.82 -14.79
CA PRO A 416 6.51 6.39 -14.46
C PRO A 416 6.60 7.89 -14.19
N PRO A 417 5.65 8.69 -14.67
CA PRO A 417 5.72 10.15 -14.60
C PRO A 417 5.52 10.72 -13.19
N THR A 418 4.88 9.96 -12.29
CA THR A 418 4.62 10.34 -10.90
C THR A 418 5.36 9.42 -9.92
N HIS A 419 5.32 9.75 -8.64
CA HIS A 419 6.03 9.01 -7.59
C HIS A 419 5.60 7.53 -7.56
N PHE A 420 6.53 6.63 -7.19
CA PHE A 420 6.28 5.20 -7.05
C PHE A 420 5.50 4.83 -5.77
N ILE A 421 5.33 5.78 -4.85
CA ILE A 421 4.45 5.64 -3.68
C ILE A 421 3.21 6.50 -3.93
N THR A 422 2.09 5.89 -4.23
CA THR A 422 0.79 6.55 -4.35
C THR A 422 -0.28 5.80 -3.56
N TRP A 423 -1.41 6.44 -3.33
CA TRP A 423 -2.50 5.89 -2.52
C TRP A 423 -3.76 5.59 -3.34
N ASN A 424 -3.64 5.52 -4.66
CA ASN A 424 -4.77 5.33 -5.57
C ASN A 424 -5.85 6.41 -5.43
N MET A 425 -5.45 7.67 -5.18
CA MET A 425 -6.39 8.77 -5.21
C MET A 425 -6.67 9.19 -6.65
N PRO A 426 -7.92 9.55 -7.00
CA PRO A 426 -8.27 10.01 -8.35
C PRO A 426 -7.37 11.13 -8.88
N SER A 427 -7.04 12.10 -8.02
CA SER A 427 -6.13 13.20 -8.36
C SER A 427 -4.74 12.72 -8.77
N GLN A 428 -4.20 11.70 -8.09
CA GLN A 428 -2.90 11.11 -8.41
C GLN A 428 -2.92 10.34 -9.73
N ILE A 429 -4.02 9.66 -10.04
CA ILE A 429 -4.22 8.94 -11.31
C ILE A 429 -4.33 9.93 -12.47
N GLN A 430 -5.10 11.01 -12.28
CA GLN A 430 -5.21 12.07 -13.29
C GLN A 430 -3.88 12.80 -13.48
N GLU A 431 -3.16 13.13 -12.40
CA GLU A 431 -1.81 13.73 -12.45
C GLU A 431 -0.83 12.84 -13.23
N ASN A 432 -0.88 11.52 -12.99
CA ASN A 432 -0.05 10.54 -13.69
C ASN A 432 -0.31 10.60 -15.21
N TRP A 433 -1.57 10.63 -15.63
CA TRP A 433 -1.93 10.78 -17.03
C TRP A 433 -1.55 12.15 -17.59
N ASP A 434 -1.78 13.23 -16.85
CA ASP A 434 -1.46 14.59 -17.30
C ASP A 434 0.05 14.75 -17.57
N ALA A 435 0.87 14.18 -16.70
CA ALA A 435 2.33 14.24 -16.77
C ALA A 435 2.95 13.26 -17.77
N TYR A 436 2.20 12.31 -18.33
CA TYR A 436 2.69 11.32 -19.28
C TYR A 436 3.11 11.98 -20.59
N GLN A 437 4.38 11.77 -21.00
CA GLN A 437 4.98 12.45 -22.15
C GLN A 437 4.72 11.73 -23.49
N ASP A 438 4.59 10.41 -23.46
CA ASP A 438 4.53 9.59 -24.70
C ASP A 438 3.09 9.26 -25.14
N LYS A 439 2.14 10.20 -24.94
CA LYS A 439 0.70 10.01 -25.29
C LYS A 439 0.48 9.70 -26.77
N GLU A 440 1.31 10.26 -27.66
CA GLU A 440 1.17 10.10 -29.11
C GLU A 440 1.62 8.73 -29.60
N THR A 441 2.49 8.04 -28.85
CA THR A 441 2.96 6.70 -29.23
C THR A 441 1.96 5.60 -28.89
N GLY A 442 0.91 5.93 -28.15
CA GLY A 442 -0.09 4.98 -27.67
C GLY A 442 0.37 4.22 -26.42
N GLY A 443 -0.48 3.32 -25.94
CA GLY A 443 -0.22 2.53 -24.74
C GLY A 443 -0.72 3.18 -23.45
N GLN A 444 -0.38 2.56 -22.34
CA GLN A 444 -0.75 2.98 -21.00
C GLN A 444 0.44 3.62 -20.31
N THR A 445 0.19 4.61 -19.45
CA THR A 445 1.18 5.01 -18.45
C THR A 445 1.09 4.07 -17.25
N LEU A 446 2.17 3.98 -16.46
CA LEU A 446 2.24 3.17 -15.26
C LEU A 446 2.03 4.04 -14.02
N SER A 447 1.09 3.65 -13.16
CA SER A 447 0.96 4.14 -11.79
C SER A 447 1.24 3.00 -10.81
N MET A 448 2.24 3.18 -9.97
CA MET A 448 2.58 2.24 -8.90
C MET A 448 1.94 2.73 -7.60
N PHE A 449 1.24 1.84 -6.88
CA PHE A 449 0.54 2.23 -5.66
C PHE A 449 0.84 1.29 -4.49
N GLY A 450 0.88 1.87 -3.31
CA GLY A 450 1.20 1.22 -2.04
C GLY A 450 2.21 2.02 -1.24
N TYR A 451 2.27 1.81 0.06
CA TYR A 451 3.27 2.40 0.93
C TYR A 451 4.64 1.75 0.68
N GLY A 452 5.71 2.56 0.74
CA GLY A 452 7.08 2.15 0.48
C GLY A 452 8.06 2.51 1.60
N ASP A 453 9.34 2.47 1.29
CA ASP A 453 10.50 2.61 2.17
C ASP A 453 10.52 1.58 3.30
N GLY A 454 9.58 1.61 4.23
CA GLY A 454 9.43 0.65 5.33
C GLY A 454 8.56 -0.57 5.01
N GLY A 455 8.22 -0.80 3.76
CA GLY A 455 7.25 -1.80 3.37
C GLY A 455 5.82 -1.29 3.61
N SER A 456 4.94 -2.13 4.19
CA SER A 456 3.51 -1.88 4.38
C SER A 456 2.66 -2.17 3.12
N GLY A 457 3.02 -1.66 1.95
CA GLY A 457 2.36 -1.99 0.67
C GLY A 457 0.93 -1.45 0.56
N VAL A 458 0.08 -2.19 -0.15
CA VAL A 458 -1.28 -1.78 -0.49
C VAL A 458 -2.23 -1.96 0.69
N THR A 459 -3.16 -1.03 0.88
CA THR A 459 -4.23 -1.11 1.90
C THR A 459 -5.54 -1.56 1.30
N GLU A 460 -6.47 -2.03 2.16
CA GLU A 460 -7.86 -2.30 1.79
C GLU A 460 -8.51 -1.08 1.12
N GLU A 461 -8.32 0.13 1.69
CA GLU A 461 -8.83 1.37 1.11
C GLU A 461 -8.36 1.57 -0.32
N MET A 462 -7.07 1.38 -0.63
CA MET A 462 -6.54 1.53 -2.00
C MET A 462 -7.19 0.57 -3.00
N VAL A 463 -7.50 -0.67 -2.59
CA VAL A 463 -8.21 -1.65 -3.43
C VAL A 463 -9.66 -1.25 -3.63
N GLU A 464 -10.33 -0.83 -2.58
CA GLU A 464 -11.72 -0.36 -2.63
C GLU A 464 -11.89 0.89 -3.51
N LEU A 465 -10.93 1.84 -3.44
CA LEU A 465 -10.92 3.00 -4.33
C LEU A 465 -10.73 2.56 -5.79
N MET A 466 -9.78 1.67 -6.05
CA MET A 466 -9.51 1.14 -7.39
C MET A 466 -10.76 0.52 -8.04
N HIS A 467 -11.51 -0.29 -7.30
CA HIS A 467 -12.76 -0.91 -7.79
C HIS A 467 -13.87 0.10 -8.14
N ARG A 468 -13.74 1.35 -7.70
CA ARG A 468 -14.70 2.43 -7.97
C ARG A 468 -14.34 3.28 -9.18
N PHE A 469 -13.10 3.23 -9.66
CA PHE A 469 -12.66 4.08 -10.77
C PHE A 469 -13.45 3.84 -12.05
N ASP A 470 -13.77 2.59 -12.37
CA ASP A 470 -14.53 2.23 -13.56
C ASP A 470 -15.96 2.79 -13.59
N LYS A 471 -16.47 3.23 -12.43
CA LYS A 471 -17.78 3.90 -12.31
C LYS A 471 -17.72 5.38 -12.70
N LEU A 472 -16.53 5.97 -12.85
CA LEU A 472 -16.32 7.41 -13.05
C LEU A 472 -15.82 7.70 -14.44
N SER A 473 -16.72 8.15 -15.33
CA SER A 473 -16.39 8.49 -16.72
C SER A 473 -15.38 9.64 -16.86
N ILE A 474 -15.28 10.51 -15.84
CA ILE A 474 -14.29 11.60 -15.80
C ILE A 474 -12.87 11.11 -15.54
N MET A 475 -12.70 9.91 -15.00
CA MET A 475 -11.40 9.32 -14.73
C MET A 475 -10.73 8.80 -16.00
N PRO A 476 -9.39 8.82 -16.12
CA PRO A 476 -8.69 8.00 -17.08
C PRO A 476 -9.13 6.54 -16.92
N LYS A 477 -9.22 5.81 -18.04
CA LYS A 477 -9.44 4.36 -17.97
C LYS A 477 -8.29 3.73 -17.18
N THR A 478 -8.60 2.97 -16.17
CA THR A 478 -7.62 2.26 -15.35
C THR A 478 -7.72 0.75 -15.56
N GLU A 479 -6.60 0.06 -15.39
CA GLU A 479 -6.57 -1.41 -15.42
C GLU A 479 -5.56 -1.91 -14.39
N HIS A 480 -6.05 -2.65 -13.40
CA HIS A 480 -5.18 -3.31 -12.43
C HIS A 480 -4.60 -4.59 -13.04
N MET A 481 -3.27 -4.66 -13.04
CA MET A 481 -2.56 -5.77 -13.68
C MET A 481 -1.25 -6.10 -12.98
N ARG A 482 -0.62 -7.18 -13.40
CA ARG A 482 0.74 -7.55 -13.02
C ARG A 482 1.75 -6.64 -13.72
N ALA A 483 2.95 -6.52 -13.14
CA ALA A 483 4.03 -5.77 -13.74
C ALA A 483 4.47 -6.38 -15.09
N ASP A 484 4.60 -7.71 -15.18
CA ASP A 484 4.96 -8.40 -16.42
C ASP A 484 3.89 -8.22 -17.52
N GLU A 485 2.60 -8.25 -17.17
CA GLU A 485 1.51 -7.99 -18.11
C GLU A 485 1.63 -6.58 -18.72
N PHE A 486 1.91 -5.56 -17.90
CA PHE A 486 2.15 -4.20 -18.37
C PHE A 486 3.36 -4.15 -19.31
N LEU A 487 4.50 -4.70 -18.88
CA LEU A 487 5.76 -4.63 -19.63
C LEU A 487 5.65 -5.35 -20.99
N HIS A 488 5.08 -6.56 -21.02
CA HIS A 488 4.93 -7.34 -22.23
C HIS A 488 3.91 -6.74 -23.20
N ARG A 489 2.77 -6.29 -22.69
CA ARG A 489 1.71 -5.73 -23.52
C ARG A 489 2.02 -4.31 -24.00
N ASN A 490 2.41 -3.42 -23.12
CA ASN A 490 2.51 -2.01 -23.44
C ASN A 490 3.89 -1.58 -23.98
N LEU A 491 4.98 -2.19 -23.52
CA LEU A 491 6.32 -1.79 -23.98
C LEU A 491 6.77 -2.63 -25.17
N LYS A 492 6.63 -3.95 -25.11
CA LYS A 492 7.09 -4.85 -26.18
C LYS A 492 6.26 -4.72 -27.46
N GLU A 493 4.96 -4.51 -27.35
CA GLU A 493 4.04 -4.42 -28.49
C GLU A 493 4.04 -3.03 -29.15
N ASN A 494 4.56 -2.00 -28.48
CA ASN A 494 4.64 -0.65 -28.99
C ASN A 494 5.84 -0.48 -29.95
N ASN A 495 5.57 -0.38 -31.25
CA ASN A 495 6.60 -0.24 -32.29
C ASN A 495 7.09 1.21 -32.49
N GLN A 496 6.56 2.18 -31.76
CA GLN A 496 6.83 3.62 -31.94
C GLN A 496 7.66 4.20 -30.77
N LEU A 497 8.26 3.33 -29.93
CA LEU A 497 9.08 3.79 -28.83
C LEU A 497 10.35 4.50 -29.31
N GLU A 498 10.60 5.68 -28.79
CA GLU A 498 11.84 6.42 -29.01
C GLU A 498 13.03 5.70 -28.39
N THR A 499 14.23 5.98 -28.91
CA THR A 499 15.47 5.39 -28.41
C THR A 499 16.29 6.41 -27.63
N TRP A 500 16.53 6.13 -26.36
CA TRP A 500 17.44 6.87 -25.49
C TRP A 500 18.81 6.19 -25.47
N ASP A 501 19.87 6.87 -25.95
CA ASP A 501 21.22 6.32 -26.10
C ASP A 501 22.26 7.00 -25.17
N ARG A 502 21.88 7.28 -23.94
CA ARG A 502 22.71 7.89 -22.90
C ARG A 502 22.51 7.20 -21.56
N GLN A 503 23.25 7.65 -20.56
CA GLN A 503 23.00 7.30 -19.17
C GLN A 503 21.57 7.71 -18.79
N ALA A 504 20.91 6.88 -18.00
CA ALA A 504 19.60 7.16 -17.43
C ALA A 504 19.82 7.63 -15.97
N ASP A 505 20.12 8.91 -15.83
CA ASP A 505 20.54 9.53 -14.57
C ASP A 505 19.57 10.62 -14.11
N THR A 506 19.60 10.90 -12.81
CA THR A 506 18.83 11.98 -12.16
C THR A 506 19.51 13.33 -12.29
#